data_15119793fa96878aff12bb3e4d7f9df1
#
_entry.id   15119793fa96878aff12bb3e4d7f9df1
#
_cell.length_a   1.000
_cell.length_b   1.000
_cell.length_c   1.000
_cell.angle_alpha   90.00
_cell.angle_beta   90.00
_cell.angle_gamma   90.00
#
_symmetry.space_group_name_H-M   'P 1'
#
loop_
_entity.id
_entity.type
_entity.pdbx_description
1 polymer ?
#
loop_
_entity_poly.entity_id
_entity_poly.type
_entity_poly.pdbx_seq_one_letter_code
_entity_poly.pdbx_strand_id
1 'polypeptide(L)'
;MSKIGEFISNERQRQAISVRGLSKLTGVSHSEINKIENGERTTPSPYHLKVIADTLGINQIECFKIAGYIDESQHENSSSKILILSDFTNDEFNQIQNYASFIRAQRVSSQGEEPIVKKNNLRVASLFAGIGGICYGFKQAGSQIVWANEIDKDACKTYRHNFGDGYLVEGDIKLVDPNDIPDIDILNGGFPCQAFSVAGYRKGFEDERGNLFFEIERILKVKRPRAILLENVKNLEGHDHGNTYRVIKQHLEALGYHVHQRVLNTMEYGNVPQHRERIYIVGFRSEEAYKKFKYPDPIPLTKTIHSIIDVTEKKPLGMYYHNSKYYPELQKTMVNPNTVYQWRRVYCRENKSNVCPTLTANMGTGGHNVPLIIDNYGFRKLTPEECVGFQGFPEEFEFPADISNASKYKQAGNSVSVPVIKRIAEEIVKALAD
;
A
#
# COMPACT_ATOMS: atom_id res chain seq x y z
N MET A 1 28.50 18.57 15.50
CA MET A 1 27.50 18.28 16.54
C MET A 1 26.20 19.00 16.19
N SER A 2 25.03 18.41 16.43
CA SER A 2 23.77 19.15 16.30
C SER A 2 23.63 20.10 17.52
N LYS A 3 22.93 21.24 17.37
CA LYS A 3 22.67 22.17 18.47
C LYS A 3 22.05 21.47 19.69
N ILE A 4 21.11 20.56 19.48
CA ILE A 4 20.47 19.81 20.57
C ILE A 4 21.43 18.79 21.20
N GLY A 5 22.29 18.15 20.42
CA GLY A 5 23.29 17.21 20.93
C GLY A 5 24.32 17.88 21.80
N GLU A 6 24.80 19.04 21.40
CA GLU A 6 25.73 19.86 22.18
C GLU A 6 25.11 20.36 23.49
N PHE A 7 23.84 20.81 23.42
CA PHE A 7 23.10 21.27 24.59
C PHE A 7 22.92 20.15 25.63
N ILE A 8 22.47 18.97 25.23
CA ILE A 8 22.30 17.82 26.12
C ILE A 8 23.64 17.35 26.69
N SER A 9 24.68 17.29 25.87
CA SER A 9 26.01 16.87 26.30
C SER A 9 26.60 17.80 27.39
N ASN A 10 26.46 19.11 27.19
CA ASN A 10 26.95 20.13 28.14
C ASN A 10 26.20 20.03 29.50
N GLU A 11 24.87 19.93 29.47
CA GLU A 11 24.10 19.82 30.71
C GLU A 11 24.36 18.51 31.44
N ARG A 12 24.52 17.40 30.74
CA ARG A 12 24.90 16.12 31.34
C ARG A 12 26.28 16.18 31.99
N GLN A 13 27.28 16.79 31.31
CA GLN A 13 28.64 16.93 31.83
C GLN A 13 28.68 17.85 33.03
N ARG A 14 27.89 18.95 33.01
CA ARG A 14 27.78 19.87 34.15
C ARG A 14 27.34 19.17 35.43
N GLN A 15 26.49 18.12 35.27
CA GLN A 15 26.00 17.30 36.39
C GLN A 15 26.87 16.08 36.67
N ALA A 16 28.05 15.96 36.04
CA ALA A 16 28.99 14.85 36.17
C ALA A 16 28.34 13.44 35.90
N ILE A 17 27.31 13.40 35.08
CA ILE A 17 26.62 12.16 34.69
C ILE A 17 27.31 11.58 33.46
N SER A 18 27.71 10.30 33.48
CA SER A 18 28.23 9.60 32.31
C SER A 18 27.08 9.26 31.33
N VAL A 19 27.39 9.04 30.03
CA VAL A 19 26.39 8.63 29.05
C VAL A 19 25.67 7.32 29.50
N ARG A 20 26.42 6.37 30.08
CA ARG A 20 25.84 5.14 30.66
C ARG A 20 24.95 5.44 31.87
N GLY A 21 25.35 6.43 32.69
CA GLY A 21 24.56 6.92 33.82
C GLY A 21 23.25 7.50 33.38
N LEU A 22 23.27 8.39 32.36
CA LEU A 22 22.08 8.99 31.79
C LEU A 22 21.17 7.90 31.14
N SER A 23 21.76 6.94 30.42
CA SER A 23 21.00 5.80 29.86
C SER A 23 20.25 5.00 30.96
N LYS A 24 20.90 4.75 32.08
CA LYS A 24 20.27 4.02 33.20
C LYS A 24 19.15 4.83 33.87
N LEU A 25 19.29 6.13 33.98
CA LEU A 25 18.30 7.03 34.61
C LEU A 25 17.08 7.27 33.70
N THR A 26 17.31 7.39 32.39
CA THR A 26 16.27 7.74 31.40
C THR A 26 15.59 6.53 30.76
N GLY A 27 16.20 5.34 30.80
CA GLY A 27 15.78 4.20 30.01
C GLY A 27 16.07 4.33 28.50
N VAL A 28 16.62 5.46 28.05
CA VAL A 28 17.05 5.66 26.65
C VAL A 28 18.35 4.90 26.43
N SER A 29 18.47 4.15 25.34
CA SER A 29 19.65 3.33 25.10
C SER A 29 20.93 4.19 25.00
N HIS A 30 22.04 3.66 25.52
CA HIS A 30 23.36 4.30 25.44
C HIS A 30 23.74 4.67 24.01
N SER A 31 23.42 3.82 23.04
CA SER A 31 23.68 4.07 21.63
C SER A 31 22.87 5.26 21.11
N GLU A 32 21.61 5.40 21.52
CA GLU A 32 20.76 6.52 21.09
C GLU A 32 21.23 7.84 21.70
N ILE A 33 21.59 7.86 22.98
CA ILE A 33 22.16 9.07 23.61
C ILE A 33 23.44 9.50 22.91
N ASN A 34 24.36 8.57 22.61
CA ASN A 34 25.57 8.88 21.85
C ASN A 34 25.28 9.46 20.47
N LYS A 35 24.30 8.90 19.73
CA LYS A 35 23.91 9.43 18.41
C LYS A 35 23.36 10.85 18.50
N ILE A 36 22.62 11.16 19.56
CA ILE A 36 22.10 12.51 19.80
C ILE A 36 23.27 13.47 20.09
N GLU A 37 24.12 13.13 21.06
CA GLU A 37 25.24 13.99 21.46
C GLU A 37 26.27 14.21 20.34
N ASN A 38 26.56 13.18 19.55
CA ASN A 38 27.48 13.28 18.40
C ASN A 38 26.87 13.95 17.17
N GLY A 39 25.57 14.22 17.17
CA GLY A 39 24.86 14.85 16.05
C GLY A 39 24.51 13.92 14.91
N GLU A 40 24.67 12.61 15.08
CA GLU A 40 24.18 11.60 14.12
C GLU A 40 22.64 11.52 14.11
N ARG A 41 22.01 11.89 15.24
CA ARG A 41 20.56 12.06 15.37
C ARG A 41 20.23 13.54 15.52
N THR A 42 20.03 14.23 14.42
CA THR A 42 19.73 15.67 14.40
C THR A 42 18.33 16.01 14.92
N THR A 43 17.38 15.07 14.82
CA THR A 43 16.01 15.23 15.29
C THR A 43 15.66 14.02 16.19
N PRO A 44 16.06 14.03 17.47
CA PRO A 44 15.74 12.97 18.42
C PRO A 44 14.22 12.89 18.65
N SER A 45 13.70 11.72 18.98
CA SER A 45 12.25 11.61 19.24
C SER A 45 11.81 12.54 20.38
N PRO A 46 10.60 13.15 20.33
CA PRO A 46 10.07 13.98 21.41
C PRO A 46 10.07 13.28 22.76
N TYR A 47 9.78 11.97 22.78
CA TYR A 47 9.83 11.16 23.99
C TYR A 47 11.23 11.11 24.58
N HIS A 48 12.28 10.83 23.78
CA HIS A 48 13.66 10.81 24.27
C HIS A 48 14.09 12.17 24.79
N LEU A 49 13.74 13.26 24.09
CA LEU A 49 14.04 14.62 24.54
C LEU A 49 13.36 14.94 25.87
N LYS A 50 12.09 14.59 26.04
CA LYS A 50 11.35 14.78 27.28
C LYS A 50 12.04 14.07 28.46
N VAL A 51 12.28 12.77 28.34
CA VAL A 51 12.85 11.96 29.44
C VAL A 51 14.26 12.42 29.80
N ILE A 52 15.06 12.82 28.80
CA ILE A 52 16.41 13.39 29.02
C ILE A 52 16.30 14.74 29.72
N ALA A 53 15.39 15.63 29.27
CA ALA A 53 15.17 16.94 29.83
C ALA A 53 14.72 16.83 31.32
N ASP A 54 13.75 15.97 31.60
CA ASP A 54 13.25 15.72 32.96
C ASP A 54 14.38 15.21 33.87
N THR A 55 15.17 14.26 33.37
CA THR A 55 16.27 13.66 34.16
C THR A 55 17.40 14.65 34.44
N LEU A 56 17.70 15.57 33.51
CA LEU A 56 18.70 16.58 33.66
C LEU A 56 18.16 17.90 34.29
N GLY A 57 16.85 17.96 34.60
CA GLY A 57 16.24 19.17 35.16
C GLY A 57 16.27 20.40 34.26
N ILE A 58 16.29 20.20 32.93
CA ILE A 58 16.29 21.24 31.93
C ILE A 58 14.93 21.51 31.33
N ASN A 59 14.70 22.72 30.84
CA ASN A 59 13.41 23.10 30.31
C ASN A 59 13.08 22.32 29.03
N GLN A 60 12.00 21.53 29.06
CA GLN A 60 11.55 20.72 27.93
C GLN A 60 11.26 21.58 26.70
N ILE A 61 10.62 22.76 26.87
CA ILE A 61 10.24 23.66 25.74
C ILE A 61 11.52 24.14 25.05
N GLU A 62 12.57 24.47 25.81
CA GLU A 62 13.84 24.87 25.27
C GLU A 62 14.52 23.74 24.46
N CYS A 63 14.48 22.51 24.97
CA CYS A 63 14.93 21.32 24.22
C CYS A 63 14.18 21.15 22.90
N PHE A 64 12.86 21.32 22.89
CA PHE A 64 12.03 21.20 21.70
C PHE A 64 12.28 22.33 20.70
N LYS A 65 12.54 23.57 21.16
CA LYS A 65 12.96 24.68 20.30
C LYS A 65 14.29 24.40 19.64
N ILE A 66 15.30 24.02 20.41
CA ILE A 66 16.66 23.71 19.91
C ILE A 66 16.65 22.54 18.92
N ALA A 67 15.78 21.55 19.13
CA ALA A 67 15.60 20.41 18.24
C ALA A 67 14.77 20.73 16.97
N GLY A 68 14.22 21.96 16.86
CA GLY A 68 13.43 22.40 15.70
C GLY A 68 12.00 21.91 15.68
N TYR A 69 11.45 21.45 16.81
CA TYR A 69 10.05 21.07 16.95
C TYR A 69 9.11 22.26 17.18
N ILE A 70 9.65 23.41 17.61
CA ILE A 70 8.93 24.66 17.85
C ILE A 70 9.65 25.76 17.08
N ASP A 71 8.92 26.41 16.16
CA ASP A 71 9.46 27.54 15.36
C ASP A 71 8.96 28.86 15.96
N GLU A 72 9.87 29.76 16.31
CA GLU A 72 9.56 31.08 16.86
C GLU A 72 9.07 32.09 15.81
N SER A 73 9.32 31.85 14.53
CA SER A 73 9.05 32.81 13.45
C SER A 73 7.56 32.97 13.09
N GLN A 74 6.68 32.16 13.66
CA GLN A 74 5.23 32.21 13.37
C GLN A 74 4.34 32.77 14.49
N HIS A 75 4.92 33.45 15.49
CA HIS A 75 4.21 33.78 16.74
C HIS A 75 3.88 35.26 16.99
N GLU A 76 3.72 36.10 15.99
CA GLU A 76 3.30 37.50 16.27
C GLU A 76 1.79 37.75 16.24
N ASN A 77 0.91 36.78 15.86
CA ASN A 77 -0.53 37.08 15.75
C ASN A 77 -1.53 35.94 16.06
N SER A 78 -1.22 35.00 16.94
CA SER A 78 -2.27 34.10 17.45
C SER A 78 -2.02 33.66 18.88
N SER A 79 -3.10 33.69 19.70
CA SER A 79 -3.10 33.19 21.09
C SER A 79 -2.68 31.70 21.08
N SER A 80 -1.41 31.42 21.29
CA SER A 80 -0.85 30.08 21.26
C SER A 80 -1.35 29.31 22.50
N LYS A 81 -2.23 28.34 22.29
CA LYS A 81 -2.57 27.37 23.34
C LYS A 81 -1.47 26.32 23.36
N ILE A 82 -0.64 26.33 24.38
CA ILE A 82 0.41 25.34 24.62
C ILE A 82 -0.21 24.20 25.44
N LEU A 83 -0.18 22.98 24.92
CA LEU A 83 -0.57 21.78 25.65
C LEU A 83 0.68 21.23 26.38
N ILE A 84 0.67 21.25 27.71
CA ILE A 84 1.73 20.67 28.52
C ILE A 84 1.48 19.15 28.62
N LEU A 85 2.35 18.35 28.00
CA LEU A 85 2.19 16.90 27.88
C LEU A 85 2.76 16.10 29.07
N SER A 86 3.19 16.79 30.14
CA SER A 86 3.80 16.15 31.33
C SER A 86 2.86 15.22 32.09
N ASP A 87 1.54 15.47 31.99
CA ASP A 87 0.51 14.77 32.77
C ASP A 87 -0.13 13.59 32.04
N PHE A 88 0.33 13.30 30.81
CA PHE A 88 -0.22 12.25 29.98
C PHE A 88 0.65 10.98 30.00
N THR A 89 0.01 9.83 30.09
CA THR A 89 0.66 8.52 29.88
C THR A 89 1.11 8.34 28.43
N ASN A 90 2.00 7.39 28.15
CA ASN A 90 2.46 7.11 26.78
C ASN A 90 1.29 6.77 25.82
N ASP A 91 0.26 6.09 26.31
CA ASP A 91 -0.91 5.72 25.51
C ASP A 91 -1.77 6.94 25.20
N GLU A 92 -1.97 7.84 26.16
CA GLU A 92 -2.67 9.11 25.95
C GLU A 92 -1.91 10.04 25.03
N PHE A 93 -0.58 10.08 25.13
CA PHE A 93 0.28 10.83 24.21
C PHE A 93 0.16 10.31 22.77
N ASN A 94 0.16 9.00 22.57
CA ASN A 94 -0.06 8.40 21.25
C ASN A 94 -1.45 8.73 20.70
N GLN A 95 -2.48 8.75 21.54
CA GLN A 95 -3.84 9.16 21.16
C GLN A 95 -3.89 10.62 20.74
N ILE A 96 -3.22 11.52 21.49
CA ILE A 96 -3.12 12.95 21.14
C ILE A 96 -2.36 13.14 19.82
N GLN A 97 -1.28 12.43 19.59
CA GLN A 97 -0.54 12.48 18.31
C GLN A 97 -1.39 11.99 17.14
N ASN A 98 -2.12 10.89 17.34
CA ASN A 98 -3.03 10.35 16.34
C ASN A 98 -4.17 11.34 16.03
N TYR A 99 -4.75 11.96 17.06
CA TYR A 99 -5.79 12.98 16.89
C TYR A 99 -5.28 14.27 16.26
N ALA A 100 -4.09 14.73 16.62
CA ALA A 100 -3.45 15.88 15.98
C ALA A 100 -3.12 15.59 14.50
N SER A 101 -2.70 14.38 14.18
CA SER A 101 -2.45 13.93 12.80
C SER A 101 -3.76 13.84 12.01
N PHE A 102 -4.85 13.36 12.62
CA PHE A 102 -6.20 13.35 12.06
C PHE A 102 -6.71 14.77 11.77
N ILE A 103 -6.56 15.71 12.72
CA ILE A 103 -6.95 17.12 12.50
C ILE A 103 -6.11 17.78 11.41
N ARG A 104 -4.81 17.49 11.34
CA ARG A 104 -3.95 17.99 10.26
C ARG A 104 -4.39 17.44 8.91
N ALA A 105 -4.72 16.15 8.82
CA ALA A 105 -5.27 15.54 7.62
C ALA A 105 -6.62 16.15 7.23
N GLN A 106 -7.51 16.42 8.19
CA GLN A 106 -8.77 17.14 7.94
C GLN A 106 -8.56 18.60 7.51
N ARG A 107 -7.57 19.31 8.04
CA ARG A 107 -7.24 20.68 7.58
C ARG A 107 -6.73 20.68 6.15
N VAL A 108 -5.96 19.68 5.76
CA VAL A 108 -5.53 19.47 4.36
C VAL A 108 -6.73 19.15 3.48
N SER A 109 -7.71 18.36 3.95
CA SER A 109 -8.94 18.07 3.22
C SER A 109 -9.98 19.20 3.23
N SER A 110 -9.96 20.09 4.24
CA SER A 110 -10.90 21.23 4.32
C SER A 110 -10.34 22.54 3.72
N GLN A 111 -9.05 22.59 3.36
CA GLN A 111 -8.44 23.68 2.59
C GLN A 111 -8.05 23.24 1.16
N GLY A 112 -8.27 21.98 0.85
CA GLY A 112 -8.07 21.48 -0.50
C GLY A 112 -9.38 21.50 -1.27
N GLU A 113 -9.49 22.33 -2.26
CA GLU A 113 -9.80 21.78 -3.57
C GLU A 113 -9.07 20.43 -3.65
N GLU A 114 -9.78 19.30 -3.94
CA GLU A 114 -9.08 18.09 -4.39
C GLU A 114 -7.98 18.56 -5.33
N PRO A 115 -6.71 18.13 -5.18
CA PRO A 115 -5.66 18.60 -6.05
C PRO A 115 -6.19 18.38 -7.46
N ILE A 116 -6.43 19.47 -8.21
CA ILE A 116 -6.96 19.41 -9.58
C ILE A 116 -6.00 18.46 -10.27
N VAL A 117 -6.42 17.19 -10.39
CA VAL A 117 -5.60 16.17 -11.07
C VAL A 117 -5.51 16.70 -12.48
N LYS A 118 -4.38 17.33 -12.83
CA LYS A 118 -4.17 17.84 -14.17
C LYS A 118 -4.38 16.67 -15.11
N LYS A 119 -5.48 16.70 -15.85
CA LYS A 119 -5.74 15.68 -16.87
C LYS A 119 -4.55 15.69 -17.80
N ASN A 120 -3.83 14.58 -17.80
CA ASN A 120 -2.88 14.31 -18.87
C ASN A 120 -3.68 13.58 -19.96
N ASN A 121 -3.53 13.86 -21.19
CA ASN A 121 -4.32 13.25 -22.28
C ASN A 121 -3.86 11.81 -22.61
N LEU A 122 -3.11 11.13 -21.73
CA LEU A 122 -2.60 9.79 -21.97
C LEU A 122 -3.74 8.77 -21.93
N ARG A 123 -3.81 7.97 -22.99
CA ARG A 123 -4.84 6.94 -23.22
C ARG A 123 -4.33 5.59 -22.73
N VAL A 124 -5.08 4.96 -21.86
CA VAL A 124 -4.68 3.74 -21.14
C VAL A 124 -5.60 2.59 -21.53
N ALA A 125 -5.02 1.44 -21.90
CA ALA A 125 -5.69 0.16 -22.00
C ALA A 125 -5.27 -0.77 -20.87
N SER A 126 -6.24 -1.56 -20.38
CA SER A 126 -6.04 -2.49 -19.27
C SER A 126 -6.40 -3.92 -19.66
N LEU A 127 -5.45 -4.84 -19.56
CA LEU A 127 -5.66 -6.26 -19.74
C LEU A 127 -5.90 -6.94 -18.39
N PHE A 128 -6.78 -7.96 -18.37
CA PHE A 128 -7.12 -8.66 -17.13
C PHE A 128 -7.57 -7.69 -16.04
N ALA A 129 -8.45 -6.78 -16.42
CA ALA A 129 -8.79 -5.59 -15.65
C ALA A 129 -9.40 -5.89 -14.27
N GLY A 130 -9.97 -7.10 -14.08
CA GLY A 130 -10.64 -7.47 -12.85
C GLY A 130 -11.76 -6.48 -12.52
N ILE A 131 -11.71 -5.94 -11.32
CA ILE A 131 -12.65 -4.90 -10.84
C ILE A 131 -12.12 -3.47 -11.04
N GLY A 132 -11.08 -3.31 -11.86
CA GLY A 132 -10.58 -1.99 -12.25
C GLY A 132 -9.54 -1.38 -11.31
N GLY A 133 -8.88 -2.15 -10.44
CA GLY A 133 -7.91 -1.60 -9.49
C GLY A 133 -6.76 -0.83 -10.14
N ILE A 134 -6.18 -1.34 -11.25
CA ILE A 134 -5.16 -0.62 -12.01
C ILE A 134 -5.78 0.60 -12.70
N CYS A 135 -6.99 0.45 -13.25
CA CYS A 135 -7.71 1.55 -13.91
C CYS A 135 -7.96 2.72 -12.96
N TYR A 136 -8.36 2.44 -11.70
CA TYR A 136 -8.50 3.49 -10.68
C TYR A 136 -7.19 4.23 -10.42
N GLY A 137 -6.07 3.51 -10.30
CA GLY A 137 -4.77 4.13 -10.09
C GLY A 137 -4.39 5.09 -11.23
N PHE A 138 -4.56 4.70 -12.48
CA PHE A 138 -4.30 5.57 -13.64
C PHE A 138 -5.32 6.73 -13.75
N LYS A 139 -6.61 6.49 -13.49
CA LYS A 139 -7.62 7.54 -13.44
C LYS A 139 -7.28 8.60 -12.39
N GLN A 140 -6.86 8.18 -11.19
CA GLN A 140 -6.41 9.07 -10.12
C GLN A 140 -5.08 9.80 -10.44
N ALA A 141 -4.26 9.27 -11.35
CA ALA A 141 -3.08 9.94 -11.90
C ALA A 141 -3.42 10.87 -13.10
N GLY A 142 -4.71 11.04 -13.42
CA GLY A 142 -5.20 11.96 -14.46
C GLY A 142 -5.23 11.38 -15.87
N SER A 143 -4.97 10.10 -16.06
CA SER A 143 -5.00 9.43 -17.36
C SER A 143 -6.41 8.97 -17.72
N GLN A 144 -6.68 8.82 -19.02
CA GLN A 144 -7.96 8.37 -19.53
C GLN A 144 -7.95 6.86 -19.81
N ILE A 145 -8.82 6.11 -19.16
CA ILE A 145 -9.06 4.70 -19.52
C ILE A 145 -9.92 4.69 -20.78
N VAL A 146 -9.41 4.09 -21.84
CA VAL A 146 -10.09 4.04 -23.14
C VAL A 146 -10.50 2.64 -23.56
N TRP A 147 -9.94 1.61 -22.90
CA TRP A 147 -10.23 0.21 -23.19
C TRP A 147 -9.82 -0.69 -22.03
N ALA A 148 -10.58 -1.75 -21.79
CA ALA A 148 -10.28 -2.77 -20.81
C ALA A 148 -10.78 -4.13 -21.29
N ASN A 149 -10.16 -5.23 -20.83
CA ASN A 149 -10.62 -6.59 -21.08
C ASN A 149 -10.62 -7.42 -19.79
N GLU A 150 -11.67 -8.21 -19.61
CA GLU A 150 -11.82 -9.16 -18.50
C GLU A 150 -12.68 -10.36 -18.94
N ILE A 151 -12.34 -11.54 -18.45
CA ILE A 151 -13.05 -12.78 -18.78
C ILE A 151 -14.05 -13.22 -17.70
N ASP A 152 -13.79 -12.86 -16.43
CA ASP A 152 -14.65 -13.22 -15.30
C ASP A 152 -15.92 -12.36 -15.33
N LYS A 153 -17.07 -13.00 -15.58
CA LYS A 153 -18.36 -12.34 -15.72
C LYS A 153 -18.75 -11.49 -14.51
N ASP A 154 -18.49 -11.97 -13.30
CA ASP A 154 -18.82 -11.23 -12.09
C ASP A 154 -17.87 -10.02 -11.90
N ALA A 155 -16.60 -10.17 -12.28
CA ALA A 155 -15.68 -9.04 -12.29
C ALA A 155 -16.07 -8.01 -13.35
N CYS A 156 -16.53 -8.44 -14.54
CA CYS A 156 -17.07 -7.56 -15.57
C CYS A 156 -18.29 -6.76 -15.08
N LYS A 157 -19.21 -7.40 -14.36
CA LYS A 157 -20.34 -6.68 -13.75
C LYS A 157 -19.88 -5.60 -12.77
N THR A 158 -18.94 -5.95 -11.88
CA THR A 158 -18.37 -4.99 -10.92
C THR A 158 -17.63 -3.86 -11.64
N TYR A 159 -16.86 -4.17 -12.68
CA TYR A 159 -16.17 -3.16 -13.47
C TYR A 159 -17.16 -2.18 -14.11
N ARG A 160 -18.20 -2.68 -14.80
CA ARG A 160 -19.24 -1.85 -15.45
C ARG A 160 -19.99 -0.98 -14.45
N HIS A 161 -20.26 -1.51 -13.28
CA HIS A 161 -20.95 -0.76 -12.21
C HIS A 161 -20.16 0.49 -11.81
N ASN A 162 -18.84 0.41 -11.78
CA ASN A 162 -17.95 1.49 -11.30
C ASN A 162 -17.36 2.37 -12.42
N PHE A 163 -17.24 1.85 -13.65
CA PHE A 163 -16.62 2.56 -14.78
C PHE A 163 -17.57 2.84 -15.95
N GLY A 164 -18.77 2.24 -15.93
CA GLY A 164 -19.71 2.25 -17.06
C GLY A 164 -19.37 1.23 -18.14
N ASP A 165 -20.24 1.12 -19.14
CA ASP A 165 -20.19 0.08 -20.18
C ASP A 165 -19.20 0.36 -21.32
N GLY A 166 -18.77 1.61 -21.49
CA GLY A 166 -18.13 2.11 -22.72
C GLY A 166 -16.71 1.59 -23.00
N TYR A 167 -16.07 0.94 -22.03
CA TYR A 167 -14.63 0.63 -22.14
C TYR A 167 -14.32 -0.86 -22.04
N LEU A 168 -15.23 -1.67 -21.51
CA LEU A 168 -14.96 -3.07 -21.16
C LEU A 168 -15.36 -4.02 -22.29
N VAL A 169 -14.41 -4.79 -22.77
CA VAL A 169 -14.61 -5.95 -23.61
C VAL A 169 -14.60 -7.21 -22.73
N GLU A 170 -15.78 -7.78 -22.49
CA GLU A 170 -15.93 -9.05 -21.76
C GLU A 170 -15.59 -10.23 -22.66
N GLY A 171 -14.63 -11.06 -22.26
CA GLY A 171 -14.27 -12.26 -22.99
C GLY A 171 -12.80 -12.63 -22.90
N ASP A 172 -12.46 -13.74 -23.56
CA ASP A 172 -11.09 -14.23 -23.60
C ASP A 172 -10.22 -13.29 -24.47
N ILE A 173 -9.13 -12.81 -23.91
CA ILE A 173 -8.16 -11.93 -24.59
C ILE A 173 -7.59 -12.57 -25.86
N LYS A 174 -7.52 -13.90 -25.94
CA LYS A 174 -7.05 -14.63 -27.12
C LYS A 174 -7.92 -14.42 -28.35
N LEU A 175 -9.20 -14.06 -28.14
CA LEU A 175 -10.18 -13.80 -29.21
C LEU A 175 -10.21 -12.33 -29.64
N VAL A 176 -9.53 -11.45 -28.91
CA VAL A 176 -9.46 -10.01 -29.25
C VAL A 176 -8.46 -9.80 -30.38
N ASP A 177 -8.91 -9.18 -31.47
CA ASP A 177 -7.97 -8.66 -32.47
C ASP A 177 -7.30 -7.39 -31.91
N PRO A 178 -5.95 -7.32 -31.83
CA PRO A 178 -5.26 -6.13 -31.39
C PRO A 178 -5.64 -4.87 -32.21
N ASN A 179 -6.06 -5.00 -33.45
CA ASN A 179 -6.48 -3.88 -34.29
C ASN A 179 -7.77 -3.22 -33.78
N ASP A 180 -8.64 -3.97 -33.11
CA ASP A 180 -9.88 -3.46 -32.52
C ASP A 180 -9.63 -2.62 -31.23
N ILE A 181 -8.44 -2.73 -30.64
CA ILE A 181 -8.06 -1.91 -29.50
C ILE A 181 -7.78 -0.49 -30.03
N PRO A 182 -8.33 0.57 -29.44
CA PRO A 182 -8.04 1.94 -29.87
C PRO A 182 -6.54 2.28 -29.73
N ASP A 183 -6.10 3.38 -30.29
CA ASP A 183 -4.74 3.87 -30.05
C ASP A 183 -4.55 4.20 -28.58
N ILE A 184 -3.42 3.80 -28.02
CA ILE A 184 -3.10 3.91 -26.61
C ILE A 184 -1.67 4.38 -26.40
N ASP A 185 -1.47 5.14 -25.33
CA ASP A 185 -0.14 5.55 -24.87
C ASP A 185 0.45 4.56 -23.86
N ILE A 186 -0.41 3.93 -23.07
CA ILE A 186 -0.02 3.03 -21.99
C ILE A 186 -0.84 1.74 -22.05
N LEU A 187 -0.18 0.59 -21.98
CA LEU A 187 -0.81 -0.70 -21.74
C LEU A 187 -0.48 -1.18 -20.34
N ASN A 188 -1.49 -1.57 -19.58
CA ASN A 188 -1.26 -2.20 -18.29
C ASN A 188 -1.93 -3.58 -18.19
N GLY A 189 -1.48 -4.40 -17.22
CA GLY A 189 -2.11 -5.69 -16.93
C GLY A 189 -1.52 -6.38 -15.72
N GLY A 190 -2.41 -6.93 -14.88
CA GLY A 190 -2.08 -7.86 -13.81
C GLY A 190 -2.29 -9.30 -14.29
N PHE A 191 -1.29 -9.91 -14.90
CA PHE A 191 -1.44 -11.27 -15.43
C PHE A 191 -1.19 -12.33 -14.35
N PRO A 192 -1.92 -13.49 -14.39
CA PRO A 192 -1.74 -14.54 -13.41
C PRO A 192 -0.34 -15.19 -13.52
N CYS A 193 0.31 -15.42 -12.34
CA CYS A 193 1.56 -16.16 -12.24
C CYS A 193 1.25 -17.67 -12.40
N GLN A 194 1.10 -18.14 -13.62
CA GLN A 194 1.03 -19.57 -13.93
C GLN A 194 2.31 -19.97 -14.65
N ALA A 195 2.81 -21.17 -14.31
CA ALA A 195 4.15 -21.62 -14.61
C ALA A 195 4.57 -21.35 -16.07
N PHE A 196 5.56 -20.48 -16.22
CA PHE A 196 6.48 -20.60 -17.34
C PHE A 196 7.31 -21.86 -17.11
N SER A 197 6.82 -23.02 -17.48
CA SER A 197 7.71 -24.18 -17.50
C SER A 197 8.66 -24.02 -18.67
N VAL A 198 9.96 -24.07 -18.40
CA VAL A 198 10.99 -24.12 -19.45
C VAL A 198 10.74 -25.30 -20.41
N ALA A 199 10.02 -26.34 -19.97
CA ALA A 199 9.52 -27.44 -20.78
C ALA A 199 8.47 -27.00 -21.82
N GLY A 200 7.61 -25.98 -21.52
CA GLY A 200 6.67 -25.40 -22.48
C GLY A 200 7.39 -24.63 -23.59
N TYR A 201 8.51 -23.97 -23.29
CA TYR A 201 9.33 -23.29 -24.32
C TYR A 201 9.89 -24.26 -25.37
N ARG A 202 10.18 -25.53 -25.00
CA ARG A 202 10.66 -26.55 -25.94
C ARG A 202 9.55 -27.32 -26.66
N LYS A 203 8.31 -27.29 -26.17
CA LYS A 203 7.17 -28.02 -26.77
C LYS A 203 6.24 -27.15 -27.60
N GLY A 204 6.51 -25.84 -27.72
CA GLY A 204 5.74 -24.92 -28.58
C GLY A 204 4.26 -24.96 -28.33
N PHE A 205 3.66 -23.84 -27.97
CA PHE A 205 2.23 -23.48 -28.08
C PHE A 205 1.15 -24.39 -27.46
N GLU A 206 1.46 -25.51 -26.82
CA GLU A 206 0.44 -26.47 -26.37
C GLU A 206 0.09 -26.42 -24.87
N ASP A 207 0.79 -25.64 -24.04
CA ASP A 207 0.37 -25.44 -22.64
C ASP A 207 -0.50 -24.19 -22.52
N GLU A 208 -1.82 -24.39 -22.52
CA GLU A 208 -2.83 -23.32 -22.47
C GLU A 208 -2.69 -22.40 -21.26
N ARG A 209 -1.94 -22.76 -20.24
CA ARG A 209 -1.85 -22.07 -18.95
C ARG A 209 -0.67 -21.10 -18.81
N GLY A 210 0.40 -21.26 -19.62
CA GLY A 210 1.56 -20.36 -19.65
C GLY A 210 1.39 -19.12 -20.53
N ASN A 211 0.23 -18.92 -21.14
CA ASN A 211 0.06 -18.19 -22.38
C ASN A 211 -0.36 -16.72 -22.25
N LEU A 212 -0.75 -16.22 -21.07
CA LEU A 212 -1.31 -14.87 -20.97
C LEU A 212 -0.28 -13.74 -21.11
N PHE A 213 0.98 -13.99 -20.77
CA PHE A 213 2.05 -13.03 -21.08
C PHE A 213 2.26 -12.91 -22.60
N PHE A 214 2.14 -14.00 -23.36
CA PHE A 214 2.27 -13.96 -24.82
C PHE A 214 1.11 -13.25 -25.50
N GLU A 215 -0.07 -13.20 -24.86
CA GLU A 215 -1.17 -12.36 -25.31
C GLU A 215 -0.86 -10.85 -25.09
N ILE A 216 -0.21 -10.52 -23.96
CA ILE A 216 0.33 -9.15 -23.78
C ILE A 216 1.33 -8.84 -24.90
N GLU A 217 2.29 -9.74 -25.14
CA GLU A 217 3.28 -9.57 -26.20
C GLU A 217 2.65 -9.41 -27.57
N ARG A 218 1.62 -10.20 -27.92
CA ARG A 218 0.87 -10.11 -29.19
C ARG A 218 0.26 -8.72 -29.38
N ILE A 219 -0.35 -8.17 -28.34
CA ILE A 219 -0.95 -6.82 -28.37
C ILE A 219 0.14 -5.76 -28.45
N LEU A 220 1.24 -5.89 -27.70
CA LEU A 220 2.36 -4.94 -27.74
C LEU A 220 3.01 -4.85 -29.13
N LYS A 221 3.10 -5.96 -29.86
CA LYS A 221 3.63 -5.99 -31.23
C LYS A 221 2.84 -5.08 -32.19
N VAL A 222 1.52 -5.04 -32.02
CA VAL A 222 0.61 -4.27 -32.88
C VAL A 222 0.45 -2.85 -32.39
N LYS A 223 0.09 -2.67 -31.11
CA LYS A 223 -0.28 -1.35 -30.56
C LYS A 223 0.92 -0.48 -30.19
N ARG A 224 2.05 -1.06 -29.84
CA ARG A 224 3.31 -0.37 -29.55
C ARG A 224 3.15 0.86 -28.65
N PRO A 225 2.46 0.79 -27.48
CA PRO A 225 2.27 1.92 -26.59
C PRO A 225 3.61 2.52 -26.14
N ARG A 226 3.59 3.80 -25.74
CA ARG A 226 4.78 4.54 -25.26
C ARG A 226 5.34 3.93 -23.96
N ALA A 227 4.44 3.42 -23.09
CA ALA A 227 4.81 2.77 -21.84
C ALA A 227 3.95 1.54 -21.54
N ILE A 228 4.47 0.68 -20.68
CA ILE A 228 3.77 -0.49 -20.12
C ILE A 228 3.90 -0.52 -18.61
N LEU A 229 2.86 -1.03 -17.92
CA LEU A 229 2.90 -1.40 -16.51
C LEU A 229 2.33 -2.80 -16.34
N LEU A 230 3.16 -3.75 -15.90
CA LEU A 230 2.73 -5.11 -15.59
C LEU A 230 2.89 -5.38 -14.10
N GLU A 231 1.88 -6.02 -13.50
CA GLU A 231 1.88 -6.40 -12.08
C GLU A 231 1.84 -7.91 -11.92
N ASN A 232 2.55 -8.42 -10.92
CA ASN A 232 2.47 -9.82 -10.54
C ASN A 232 2.82 -10.03 -9.06
N VAL A 233 2.68 -11.27 -8.58
CA VAL A 233 3.14 -11.64 -7.24
C VAL A 233 4.66 -11.52 -7.13
N LYS A 234 5.16 -11.11 -5.94
CA LYS A 234 6.62 -11.01 -5.66
C LYS A 234 7.40 -12.25 -6.10
N ASN A 235 6.80 -13.43 -5.94
CA ASN A 235 7.49 -14.69 -6.24
C ASN A 235 7.90 -14.86 -7.72
N LEU A 236 7.33 -14.03 -8.63
CA LEU A 236 7.73 -14.04 -10.05
C LEU A 236 9.23 -13.74 -10.24
N GLU A 237 9.79 -12.86 -9.39
CA GLU A 237 11.21 -12.49 -9.45
C GLU A 237 12.14 -13.66 -9.21
N GLY A 238 11.80 -14.51 -8.22
CA GLY A 238 12.59 -15.71 -7.87
C GLY A 238 12.13 -17.02 -8.53
N HIS A 239 11.00 -16.98 -9.26
CA HIS A 239 10.43 -18.18 -9.85
C HIS A 239 11.37 -18.82 -10.87
N ASP A 240 11.53 -20.14 -10.77
CA ASP A 240 12.45 -20.92 -11.62
C ASP A 240 13.87 -20.30 -11.62
N HIS A 241 14.42 -20.06 -10.44
CA HIS A 241 15.74 -19.43 -10.24
C HIS A 241 15.91 -18.10 -11.00
N GLY A 242 14.85 -17.32 -11.14
CA GLY A 242 14.81 -16.03 -11.85
C GLY A 242 14.63 -16.16 -13.37
N ASN A 243 14.53 -17.36 -13.91
CA ASN A 243 14.37 -17.57 -15.37
C ASN A 243 13.08 -16.98 -15.89
N THR A 244 11.97 -17.10 -15.13
CA THR A 244 10.67 -16.58 -15.55
C THR A 244 10.71 -15.08 -15.81
N TYR A 245 11.23 -14.32 -14.86
CA TYR A 245 11.36 -12.86 -15.04
C TYR A 245 12.35 -12.53 -16.18
N ARG A 246 13.47 -13.25 -16.28
CA ARG A 246 14.46 -13.04 -17.35
C ARG A 246 13.86 -13.23 -18.74
N VAL A 247 13.02 -14.25 -18.94
CA VAL A 247 12.31 -14.48 -20.20
C VAL A 247 11.35 -13.32 -20.50
N ILE A 248 10.51 -12.92 -19.54
CA ILE A 248 9.60 -11.78 -19.70
C ILE A 248 10.37 -10.53 -20.13
N LYS A 249 11.47 -10.21 -19.43
CA LYS A 249 12.30 -9.06 -19.72
C LYS A 249 12.87 -9.11 -21.15
N GLN A 250 13.43 -10.27 -21.56
CA GLN A 250 13.99 -10.47 -22.90
C GLN A 250 12.94 -10.25 -24.01
N HIS A 251 11.72 -10.74 -23.83
CA HIS A 251 10.62 -10.51 -24.79
C HIS A 251 10.23 -9.04 -24.89
N LEU A 252 10.13 -8.34 -23.75
CA LEU A 252 9.84 -6.92 -23.74
C LEU A 252 10.96 -6.09 -24.39
N GLU A 253 12.21 -6.41 -24.10
CA GLU A 253 13.38 -5.76 -24.71
C GLU A 253 13.45 -6.01 -26.23
N ALA A 254 13.12 -7.24 -26.69
CA ALA A 254 13.02 -7.55 -28.12
C ALA A 254 11.92 -6.76 -28.86
N LEU A 255 10.89 -6.30 -28.14
CA LEU A 255 9.87 -5.40 -28.64
C LEU A 255 10.30 -3.93 -28.63
N GLY A 256 11.50 -3.62 -28.15
CA GLY A 256 12.06 -2.26 -28.08
C GLY A 256 11.67 -1.50 -26.81
N TYR A 257 11.31 -2.21 -25.71
CA TYR A 257 11.08 -1.58 -24.43
C TYR A 257 12.33 -1.64 -23.56
N HIS A 258 12.69 -0.52 -22.95
CA HIS A 258 13.64 -0.47 -21.84
C HIS A 258 12.88 -0.71 -20.53
N VAL A 259 13.31 -1.68 -19.71
CA VAL A 259 12.50 -2.24 -18.62
C VAL A 259 13.12 -1.97 -17.26
N HIS A 260 12.32 -1.40 -16.35
CA HIS A 260 12.55 -1.36 -14.91
C HIS A 260 11.71 -2.43 -14.22
N GLN A 261 12.18 -2.93 -13.07
CA GLN A 261 11.37 -3.75 -12.18
C GLN A 261 11.64 -3.42 -10.72
N ARG A 262 10.61 -3.52 -9.89
CA ARG A 262 10.75 -3.36 -8.44
C ARG A 262 9.63 -4.07 -7.69
N VAL A 263 9.97 -4.66 -6.54
CA VAL A 263 8.98 -5.17 -5.59
C VAL A 263 8.62 -4.05 -4.63
N LEU A 264 7.32 -3.74 -4.53
CA LEU A 264 6.79 -2.72 -3.62
C LEU A 264 5.78 -3.36 -2.66
N ASN A 265 5.80 -2.88 -1.40
CA ASN A 265 4.86 -3.30 -0.36
C ASN A 265 3.78 -2.23 -0.17
N THR A 266 2.51 -2.63 -0.17
CA THR A 266 1.37 -1.71 -0.03
C THR A 266 1.50 -0.80 1.19
N MET A 267 1.91 -1.33 2.35
CA MET A 267 2.04 -0.53 3.57
C MET A 267 3.14 0.55 3.49
N GLU A 268 4.17 0.32 2.69
CA GLU A 268 5.32 1.22 2.56
C GLU A 268 5.14 2.25 1.44
N TYR A 269 4.34 1.92 0.43
CA TYR A 269 4.21 2.74 -0.78
C TYR A 269 2.80 3.26 -1.04
N GLY A 270 1.79 2.71 -0.35
CA GLY A 270 0.37 3.08 -0.56
C GLY A 270 -0.29 3.72 0.65
N ASN A 271 0.38 3.79 1.81
CA ASN A 271 -0.22 4.23 3.08
C ASN A 271 -1.53 3.48 3.40
N VAL A 272 -1.56 2.18 3.14
CA VAL A 272 -2.68 1.28 3.48
C VAL A 272 -2.15 0.21 4.42
N PRO A 273 -2.82 -0.08 5.55
CA PRO A 273 -2.35 -1.03 6.54
C PRO A 273 -2.53 -2.48 6.08
N GLN A 274 -1.88 -2.84 4.97
CA GLN A 274 -1.82 -4.20 4.44
C GLN A 274 -0.40 -4.57 4.03
N HIS A 275 0.09 -5.70 4.54
CA HIS A 275 1.34 -6.29 4.07
C HIS A 275 1.06 -7.05 2.78
N ARG A 276 1.28 -6.40 1.62
CA ARG A 276 1.13 -6.98 0.28
C ARG A 276 2.30 -6.56 -0.59
N GLU A 277 3.16 -7.52 -0.92
CA GLU A 277 4.29 -7.32 -1.81
C GLU A 277 3.95 -7.79 -3.22
N ARG A 278 4.22 -6.93 -4.20
CA ARG A 278 4.01 -7.20 -5.63
C ARG A 278 5.21 -6.71 -6.44
N ILE A 279 5.54 -7.45 -7.48
CA ILE A 279 6.50 -6.98 -8.48
C ILE A 279 5.76 -6.13 -9.51
N TYR A 280 6.33 -4.97 -9.79
CA TYR A 280 5.88 -4.07 -10.83
C TYR A 280 6.96 -3.97 -11.89
N ILE A 281 6.58 -4.18 -13.14
CA ILE A 281 7.46 -4.13 -14.32
C ILE A 281 6.98 -2.96 -15.15
N VAL A 282 7.84 -1.94 -15.32
CA VAL A 282 7.55 -0.73 -16.10
C VAL A 282 8.50 -0.67 -17.27
N GLY A 283 7.97 -0.54 -18.47
CA GLY A 283 8.76 -0.45 -19.68
C GLY A 283 8.43 0.80 -20.48
N PHE A 284 9.44 1.36 -21.16
CA PHE A 284 9.31 2.53 -22.02
C PHE A 284 9.94 2.25 -23.39
N ARG A 285 9.32 2.75 -24.47
CA ARG A 285 9.92 2.69 -25.81
C ARG A 285 10.97 3.78 -26.02
N SER A 286 10.88 4.90 -25.32
CA SER A 286 11.86 5.98 -25.32
C SER A 286 12.92 5.72 -24.28
N GLU A 287 14.19 5.74 -24.65
CA GLU A 287 15.32 5.68 -23.72
C GLU A 287 15.34 6.89 -22.78
N GLU A 288 14.89 8.05 -23.25
CA GLU A 288 14.78 9.26 -22.43
C GLU A 288 13.75 9.10 -21.34
N ALA A 289 12.53 8.62 -21.64
CA ALA A 289 11.50 8.33 -20.67
C ALA A 289 11.95 7.26 -19.67
N TYR A 290 12.66 6.22 -20.13
CA TYR A 290 13.27 5.21 -19.29
C TYR A 290 14.26 5.83 -18.28
N LYS A 291 15.13 6.73 -18.71
CA LYS A 291 16.12 7.41 -17.84
C LYS A 291 15.46 8.40 -16.86
N LYS A 292 14.36 9.06 -17.26
CA LYS A 292 13.58 9.97 -16.40
C LYS A 292 12.79 9.21 -15.32
N PHE A 293 12.32 7.98 -15.60
CA PHE A 293 11.48 7.23 -14.68
C PHE A 293 12.23 6.78 -13.43
N LYS A 294 11.57 6.96 -12.26
CA LYS A 294 11.98 6.38 -11.00
C LYS A 294 10.76 5.86 -10.28
N TYR A 295 10.88 4.68 -9.64
CA TYR A 295 9.80 4.24 -8.76
C TYR A 295 9.62 5.24 -7.62
N PRO A 296 8.37 5.42 -7.14
CA PRO A 296 8.11 6.32 -6.02
C PRO A 296 8.93 5.93 -4.80
N ASP A 297 9.28 6.91 -3.95
CA ASP A 297 9.91 6.68 -2.67
C ASP A 297 8.92 6.11 -1.66
N PRO A 298 9.37 5.33 -0.65
CA PRO A 298 8.50 4.87 0.41
C PRO A 298 7.93 6.04 1.21
N ILE A 299 6.73 5.84 1.76
CA ILE A 299 6.04 6.81 2.63
C ILE A 299 5.70 6.16 3.96
N PRO A 300 5.64 6.94 5.06
CA PRO A 300 5.21 6.42 6.35
C PRO A 300 3.80 5.87 6.31
N LEU A 301 3.58 4.71 6.95
CA LEU A 301 2.24 4.20 7.19
C LEU A 301 1.62 4.99 8.35
N THR A 302 0.65 5.83 8.06
CA THR A 302 -0.09 6.63 9.06
C THR A 302 -1.47 6.06 9.37
N LYS A 303 -2.02 5.24 8.46
CA LYS A 303 -3.32 4.60 8.62
C LYS A 303 -3.20 3.32 9.45
N THR A 304 -4.16 3.10 10.34
CA THR A 304 -4.33 1.84 11.09
C THR A 304 -5.44 1.00 10.46
N ILE A 305 -5.64 -0.24 10.91
CA ILE A 305 -6.76 -1.07 10.44
C ILE A 305 -8.11 -0.41 10.72
N HIS A 306 -8.24 0.37 11.79
CA HIS A 306 -9.46 1.08 12.18
C HIS A 306 -9.79 2.28 11.25
N SER A 307 -8.89 2.67 10.36
CA SER A 307 -9.24 3.62 9.28
C SER A 307 -10.06 2.98 8.16
N ILE A 308 -10.21 1.64 8.20
CA ILE A 308 -10.93 0.86 7.18
C ILE A 308 -12.07 0.07 7.82
N ILE A 309 -11.89 -0.37 9.06
CA ILE A 309 -12.83 -1.23 9.78
C ILE A 309 -13.60 -0.38 10.80
N ASP A 310 -14.93 -0.41 10.70
CA ASP A 310 -15.80 0.07 11.80
C ASP A 310 -16.10 -1.10 12.75
N VAL A 311 -15.50 -1.05 13.94
CA VAL A 311 -15.71 -2.06 14.99
C VAL A 311 -17.01 -1.83 15.78
N THR A 312 -17.68 -0.70 15.59
CA THR A 312 -18.91 -0.32 16.30
C THR A 312 -20.17 -0.75 15.55
N GLU A 313 -20.07 -1.00 14.26
CA GLU A 313 -21.17 -1.46 13.42
C GLU A 313 -21.32 -2.98 13.48
N LYS A 314 -22.49 -3.46 13.93
CA LYS A 314 -22.80 -4.88 13.94
C LYS A 314 -23.00 -5.42 12.52
N LYS A 315 -22.17 -6.36 12.12
CA LYS A 315 -22.28 -7.00 10.82
C LYS A 315 -23.28 -8.20 10.84
N PRO A 316 -23.71 -8.72 9.69
CA PRO A 316 -24.60 -9.87 9.62
C PRO A 316 -24.05 -11.08 10.40
N LEU A 317 -24.94 -11.84 11.06
CA LEU A 317 -24.56 -12.97 11.94
C LEU A 317 -23.64 -14.00 11.26
N GLY A 318 -23.80 -14.24 9.96
CA GLY A 318 -22.96 -15.16 9.17
C GLY A 318 -21.49 -14.71 9.03
N MET A 319 -21.15 -13.50 9.47
CA MET A 319 -19.76 -13.01 9.52
C MET A 319 -19.04 -13.46 10.79
N TYR A 320 -19.79 -13.76 11.88
CA TYR A 320 -19.26 -14.07 13.20
C TYR A 320 -19.05 -15.56 13.43
N TYR A 321 -18.14 -15.89 14.33
CA TYR A 321 -17.73 -17.26 14.64
C TYR A 321 -18.31 -17.80 15.96
N HIS A 322 -19.33 -17.16 16.58
CA HIS A 322 -19.89 -17.56 17.88
C HIS A 322 -20.26 -19.04 17.98
N ASN A 323 -20.87 -19.60 16.92
CA ASN A 323 -21.29 -21.01 16.86
C ASN A 323 -20.31 -21.90 16.07
N SER A 324 -19.12 -21.40 15.79
CA SER A 324 -18.12 -22.17 15.06
C SER A 324 -17.36 -23.11 15.98
N LYS A 325 -17.08 -24.32 15.50
CA LYS A 325 -16.14 -25.23 16.20
C LYS A 325 -14.75 -24.65 16.42
N TYR A 326 -14.39 -23.58 15.74
CA TYR A 326 -13.11 -22.88 15.87
C TYR A 326 -13.12 -21.82 16.98
N TYR A 327 -14.28 -21.49 17.55
CA TYR A 327 -14.42 -20.41 18.53
C TYR A 327 -13.47 -20.51 19.73
N PRO A 328 -13.24 -21.69 20.37
CA PRO A 328 -12.29 -21.80 21.47
C PRO A 328 -10.85 -21.44 21.09
N GLU A 329 -10.43 -21.80 19.88
CA GLU A 329 -9.10 -21.43 19.35
C GLU A 329 -8.99 -19.92 19.10
N LEU A 330 -10.06 -19.32 18.57
CA LEU A 330 -10.11 -17.87 18.35
C LEU A 330 -10.02 -17.10 19.66
N GLN A 331 -10.78 -17.51 20.72
CA GLN A 331 -10.72 -16.88 22.04
C GLN A 331 -9.31 -16.92 22.64
N LYS A 332 -8.60 -18.04 22.45
CA LYS A 332 -7.23 -18.19 22.94
C LYS A 332 -6.23 -17.34 22.21
N THR A 333 -6.39 -17.18 20.90
CA THR A 333 -5.38 -16.56 20.03
C THR A 333 -5.66 -15.09 19.75
N MET A 334 -6.94 -14.72 19.56
CA MET A 334 -7.32 -13.37 19.18
C MET A 334 -7.53 -12.50 20.42
N VAL A 335 -6.46 -11.84 20.85
CA VAL A 335 -6.46 -10.98 22.07
C VAL A 335 -6.14 -9.52 21.77
N ASN A 336 -5.54 -9.23 20.62
CA ASN A 336 -5.16 -7.88 20.18
C ASN A 336 -6.21 -7.34 19.19
N PRO A 337 -7.02 -6.31 19.55
CA PRO A 337 -8.02 -5.75 18.66
C PRO A 337 -7.43 -4.86 17.55
N ASN A 338 -6.15 -4.51 17.61
CA ASN A 338 -5.51 -3.57 16.70
C ASN A 338 -4.83 -4.22 15.50
N THR A 339 -5.07 -5.52 15.28
CA THR A 339 -4.48 -6.26 14.15
C THR A 339 -5.51 -7.11 13.43
N VAL A 340 -5.15 -7.59 12.23
CA VAL A 340 -5.93 -8.59 11.50
C VAL A 340 -5.28 -9.96 11.70
N TYR A 341 -6.07 -10.91 12.08
CA TYR A 341 -5.68 -12.31 12.20
C TYR A 341 -5.94 -13.07 10.92
N GLN A 342 -5.35 -14.24 10.79
CA GLN A 342 -5.54 -15.09 9.63
C GLN A 342 -5.80 -16.53 10.05
N TRP A 343 -6.96 -17.08 9.67
CA TRP A 343 -7.22 -18.50 9.83
C TRP A 343 -6.39 -19.33 8.83
N ARG A 344 -5.60 -20.28 9.35
CA ARG A 344 -4.64 -21.09 8.59
C ARG A 344 -4.96 -22.58 8.69
N ARG A 345 -6.06 -23.02 8.10
CA ARG A 345 -6.58 -24.41 8.12
C ARG A 345 -6.87 -24.98 9.51
N VAL A 346 -5.90 -24.98 10.41
CA VAL A 346 -5.98 -25.63 11.74
C VAL A 346 -5.67 -24.71 12.90
N TYR A 347 -5.16 -23.51 12.68
CA TYR A 347 -4.84 -22.54 13.72
C TYR A 347 -5.11 -21.11 13.24
N CYS A 348 -5.28 -20.21 14.20
CA CYS A 348 -5.35 -18.78 13.96
C CYS A 348 -3.96 -18.16 14.18
N ARG A 349 -3.57 -17.24 13.32
CA ARG A 349 -2.30 -16.53 13.40
C ARG A 349 -2.55 -15.05 13.49
N GLU A 350 -1.95 -14.40 14.49
CA GLU A 350 -1.85 -12.95 14.57
C GLU A 350 -0.92 -12.42 13.46
N ASN A 351 -1.33 -11.36 12.77
CA ASN A 351 -0.44 -10.70 11.84
C ASN A 351 0.45 -9.70 12.59
N LYS A 352 1.72 -9.66 12.21
CA LYS A 352 2.69 -8.74 12.81
C LYS A 352 2.46 -7.32 12.31
N SER A 353 2.96 -6.34 13.06
CA SER A 353 2.95 -4.92 12.66
C SER A 353 1.55 -4.28 12.58
N ASN A 354 0.55 -4.87 13.24
CA ASN A 354 -0.82 -4.34 13.31
C ASN A 354 -1.41 -3.97 11.95
N VAL A 355 -1.17 -4.79 10.94
CA VAL A 355 -1.68 -4.59 9.57
C VAL A 355 -2.40 -5.84 9.07
N CYS A 356 -3.18 -5.69 8.00
CA CYS A 356 -3.82 -6.79 7.31
C CYS A 356 -2.78 -7.65 6.55
N PRO A 357 -2.84 -8.98 6.62
CA PRO A 357 -2.02 -9.84 5.77
C PRO A 357 -2.44 -9.71 4.30
N THR A 358 -1.61 -10.22 3.39
CA THR A 358 -1.99 -10.28 1.96
C THR A 358 -3.34 -10.98 1.78
N LEU A 359 -4.31 -10.26 1.27
CA LEU A 359 -5.61 -10.79 0.89
C LEU A 359 -5.48 -11.64 -0.38
N THR A 360 -6.17 -12.78 -0.40
CA THR A 360 -6.08 -13.78 -1.48
C THR A 360 -7.46 -14.15 -2.02
N ALA A 361 -7.53 -14.58 -3.28
CA ALA A 361 -8.77 -14.93 -3.95
C ALA A 361 -9.63 -16.00 -3.24
N ASN A 362 -8.98 -16.89 -2.50
CA ASN A 362 -9.65 -18.01 -1.81
C ASN A 362 -10.07 -17.69 -0.36
N MET A 363 -9.89 -16.47 0.12
CA MET A 363 -10.19 -16.10 1.52
C MET A 363 -11.69 -16.19 1.85
N GLY A 364 -12.57 -16.06 0.87
CA GLY A 364 -14.02 -16.11 1.05
C GLY A 364 -14.63 -17.51 1.09
N THR A 365 -13.90 -18.53 0.62
CA THR A 365 -14.40 -19.93 0.55
C THR A 365 -14.24 -20.71 1.86
N GLY A 366 -13.64 -20.10 2.87
CA GLY A 366 -13.39 -20.70 4.17
C GLY A 366 -12.16 -21.62 4.21
N GLY A 367 -11.75 -22.00 5.39
CA GLY A 367 -10.72 -23.01 5.63
C GLY A 367 -9.26 -22.58 5.43
N HIS A 368 -8.95 -21.51 4.69
CA HIS A 368 -7.57 -21.07 4.51
C HIS A 368 -7.48 -19.57 4.20
N ASN A 369 -6.54 -18.90 4.85
CA ASN A 369 -6.25 -17.47 4.66
C ASN A 369 -7.44 -16.53 4.91
N VAL A 370 -8.43 -16.93 5.70
CA VAL A 370 -9.55 -16.06 6.07
C VAL A 370 -9.06 -14.95 6.99
N PRO A 371 -9.22 -13.67 6.63
CA PRO A 371 -8.84 -12.56 7.50
C PRO A 371 -9.90 -12.38 8.59
N LEU A 372 -9.46 -12.33 9.84
CA LEU A 372 -10.31 -12.22 11.02
C LEU A 372 -9.94 -11.00 11.85
N ILE A 373 -10.96 -10.41 12.49
CA ILE A 373 -10.81 -9.29 13.42
C ILE A 373 -11.64 -9.50 14.69
N ILE A 374 -11.36 -8.68 15.69
CA ILE A 374 -12.18 -8.48 16.87
C ILE A 374 -12.94 -7.18 16.69
N ASP A 375 -14.27 -7.21 16.82
CA ASP A 375 -15.10 -6.02 16.94
C ASP A 375 -15.88 -6.03 18.26
N ASN A 376 -16.74 -5.03 18.49
CA ASN A 376 -17.52 -4.92 19.72
C ASN A 376 -18.54 -6.05 19.91
N TYR A 377 -18.76 -6.90 18.91
CA TYR A 377 -19.73 -7.99 18.92
C TYR A 377 -19.08 -9.38 18.87
N GLY A 378 -17.75 -9.46 18.71
CA GLY A 378 -17.00 -10.72 18.77
C GLY A 378 -15.97 -10.91 17.65
N PHE A 379 -15.63 -12.18 17.39
CA PHE A 379 -14.70 -12.54 16.34
C PHE A 379 -15.44 -12.69 15.01
N ARG A 380 -14.99 -11.96 13.99
CA ARG A 380 -15.59 -12.05 12.65
C ARG A 380 -14.55 -12.02 11.53
N LYS A 381 -14.95 -12.46 10.36
CA LYS A 381 -14.18 -12.21 9.13
C LYS A 381 -14.38 -10.78 8.65
N LEU A 382 -13.43 -10.26 7.89
CA LEU A 382 -13.61 -9.01 7.17
C LEU A 382 -14.77 -9.13 6.18
N THR A 383 -15.48 -8.04 5.93
CA THR A 383 -16.45 -7.96 4.83
C THR A 383 -15.75 -7.81 3.48
N PRO A 384 -16.39 -8.10 2.34
CA PRO A 384 -15.83 -7.82 1.03
C PRO A 384 -15.45 -6.34 0.84
N GLU A 385 -16.28 -5.43 1.36
CA GLU A 385 -16.10 -3.98 1.30
C GLU A 385 -14.86 -3.56 2.10
N GLU A 386 -14.67 -4.10 3.31
CA GLU A 386 -13.43 -3.91 4.08
C GLU A 386 -12.21 -4.46 3.32
N CYS A 387 -12.36 -5.60 2.62
CA CYS A 387 -11.26 -6.16 1.83
C CYS A 387 -10.83 -5.25 0.68
N VAL A 388 -11.74 -4.60 -0.04
CA VAL A 388 -11.37 -3.60 -1.07
C VAL A 388 -10.86 -2.32 -0.45
N GLY A 389 -11.34 -1.93 0.74
CA GLY A 389 -10.76 -0.85 1.54
C GLY A 389 -9.28 -1.11 1.86
N PHE A 390 -8.91 -2.35 2.23
CA PHE A 390 -7.50 -2.76 2.40
C PHE A 390 -6.70 -2.82 1.08
N GLN A 391 -7.33 -2.79 -0.09
CA GLN A 391 -6.66 -2.57 -1.38
C GLN A 391 -6.59 -1.08 -1.74
N GLY A 392 -7.19 -0.20 -0.92
CA GLY A 392 -7.21 1.24 -1.13
C GLY A 392 -8.10 1.69 -2.28
N PHE A 393 -9.17 0.96 -2.55
CA PHE A 393 -10.22 1.43 -3.45
C PHE A 393 -10.87 2.68 -2.88
N PRO A 394 -11.36 3.59 -3.74
CA PRO A 394 -12.03 4.81 -3.29
C PRO A 394 -13.37 4.50 -2.61
N GLU A 395 -13.86 5.44 -1.80
CA GLU A 395 -15.09 5.26 -1.00
C GLU A 395 -16.34 5.06 -1.88
N GLU A 396 -16.35 5.63 -3.07
CA GLU A 396 -17.43 5.47 -4.05
C GLU A 396 -17.44 4.11 -4.76
N PHE A 397 -16.45 3.24 -4.50
CA PHE A 397 -16.44 1.90 -5.10
C PHE A 397 -17.51 1.01 -4.47
N GLU A 398 -18.36 0.41 -5.31
CA GLU A 398 -19.42 -0.46 -4.87
C GLU A 398 -19.42 -1.81 -5.62
N PHE A 399 -19.78 -2.88 -4.90
CA PHE A 399 -20.11 -4.16 -5.52
C PHE A 399 -21.58 -4.18 -5.94
N PRO A 400 -21.93 -4.67 -7.15
CA PRO A 400 -23.33 -4.92 -7.51
C PRO A 400 -24.02 -5.86 -6.51
N ALA A 401 -25.30 -5.62 -6.25
CA ALA A 401 -26.06 -6.37 -5.26
C ALA A 401 -26.26 -7.85 -5.62
N ASP A 402 -26.25 -8.18 -6.92
CA ASP A 402 -26.47 -9.53 -7.46
C ASP A 402 -25.22 -10.42 -7.47
N ILE A 403 -24.08 -9.92 -6.97
CA ILE A 403 -22.83 -10.68 -6.88
C ILE A 403 -22.72 -11.36 -5.51
N SER A 404 -22.42 -12.66 -5.53
CA SER A 404 -22.22 -13.43 -4.29
C SER A 404 -21.02 -12.94 -3.47
N ASN A 405 -21.10 -13.08 -2.14
CA ASN A 405 -19.95 -12.73 -1.27
C ASN A 405 -18.70 -13.53 -1.62
N ALA A 406 -18.81 -14.78 -2.04
CA ALA A 406 -17.66 -15.58 -2.45
C ALA A 406 -16.97 -14.96 -3.68
N SER A 407 -17.73 -14.47 -4.66
CA SER A 407 -17.20 -13.75 -5.81
C SER A 407 -16.59 -12.41 -5.44
N LYS A 408 -17.25 -11.63 -4.57
CA LYS A 408 -16.71 -10.35 -4.05
C LYS A 408 -15.34 -10.53 -3.35
N TYR A 409 -15.20 -11.55 -2.50
CA TYR A 409 -13.91 -11.89 -1.88
C TYR A 409 -12.85 -12.29 -2.90
N LYS A 410 -13.22 -13.11 -3.91
CA LYS A 410 -12.31 -13.49 -4.99
C LYS A 410 -11.82 -12.26 -5.75
N GLN A 411 -12.72 -11.35 -6.08
CA GLN A 411 -12.42 -10.11 -6.78
C GLN A 411 -11.48 -9.21 -5.96
N ALA A 412 -11.78 -8.99 -4.66
CA ALA A 412 -10.92 -8.21 -3.76
C ALA A 412 -9.52 -8.82 -3.62
N GLY A 413 -9.42 -10.14 -3.48
CA GLY A 413 -8.14 -10.85 -3.34
C GLY A 413 -7.28 -10.81 -4.60
N ASN A 414 -7.90 -10.89 -5.79
CA ASN A 414 -7.22 -10.80 -7.08
C ASN A 414 -6.84 -9.37 -7.46
N SER A 415 -7.40 -8.37 -6.78
CA SER A 415 -7.13 -6.98 -7.11
C SER A 415 -5.73 -6.51 -6.63
N VAL A 416 -5.43 -5.27 -6.92
CA VAL A 416 -4.15 -4.61 -6.65
C VAL A 416 -4.30 -3.51 -5.59
N SER A 417 -3.18 -3.01 -5.06
CA SER A 417 -3.17 -1.81 -4.24
C SER A 417 -3.33 -0.57 -5.11
N VAL A 418 -4.52 0.02 -5.12
CA VAL A 418 -4.83 1.22 -5.93
C VAL A 418 -3.88 2.38 -5.66
N PRO A 419 -3.54 2.73 -4.40
CA PRO A 419 -2.62 3.84 -4.12
C PRO A 419 -1.19 3.60 -4.61
N VAL A 420 -0.73 2.35 -4.61
CA VAL A 420 0.60 2.01 -5.17
C VAL A 420 0.59 2.19 -6.69
N ILE A 421 -0.47 1.71 -7.36
CA ILE A 421 -0.64 1.92 -8.81
C ILE A 421 -0.70 3.41 -9.14
N LYS A 422 -1.48 4.21 -8.40
CA LYS A 422 -1.56 5.66 -8.59
C LYS A 422 -0.17 6.29 -8.60
N ARG A 423 0.64 6.01 -7.57
CA ARG A 423 1.97 6.59 -7.44
C ARG A 423 2.94 6.14 -8.53
N ILE A 424 2.86 4.89 -8.98
CA ILE A 424 3.63 4.42 -10.14
C ILE A 424 3.15 5.11 -11.42
N ALA A 425 1.85 5.24 -11.61
CA ALA A 425 1.25 5.91 -12.77
C ALA A 425 1.65 7.39 -12.85
N GLU A 426 1.68 8.10 -11.71
CA GLU A 426 2.17 9.48 -11.64
C GLU A 426 3.62 9.60 -12.12
N GLU A 427 4.51 8.65 -11.75
CA GLU A 427 5.89 8.65 -12.22
C GLU A 427 6.01 8.26 -13.71
N ILE A 428 5.15 7.37 -14.22
CA ILE A 428 5.07 7.06 -15.65
C ILE A 428 4.63 8.31 -16.43
N VAL A 429 3.60 9.00 -15.95
CA VAL A 429 3.10 10.26 -16.58
C VAL A 429 4.19 11.31 -16.63
N LYS A 430 4.93 11.52 -15.53
CA LYS A 430 6.08 12.44 -15.48
C LYS A 430 7.18 12.07 -16.48
N ALA A 431 7.49 10.77 -16.60
CA ALA A 431 8.52 10.30 -17.52
C ALA A 431 8.11 10.45 -18.99
N LEU A 432 6.80 10.39 -19.31
CA LEU A 432 6.26 10.57 -20.66
C LEU A 432 5.97 12.04 -21.00
N ALA A 433 6.02 12.95 -20.03
CA ALA A 433 5.90 14.37 -20.28
C ALA A 433 7.15 14.88 -21.00
N ASP A 434 6.91 15.66 -22.07
CA ASP A 434 7.95 16.27 -22.91
C ASP A 434 8.76 17.34 -22.16
#